data_cf759a1922c70fa67927ee24a32144ea
#
_entry.id   cf759a1922c70fa67927ee24a32144ea
#
_cell.length_a   1.000
_cell.length_b   1.000
_cell.length_c   1.000
_cell.angle_alpha   90.00
_cell.angle_beta   90.00
_cell.angle_gamma   90.00
#
_symmetry.space_group_name_H-M   'P 1'
#
loop_
_entity.id
_entity.type
_entity.pdbx_description
1 polymer ?
#
loop_
_entity_poly.entity_id
_entity_poly.type
_entity_poly.pdbx_seq_one_letter_code
_entity_poly.pdbx_strand_id
1 'polypeptide(L)'
;MAMYYLAHKAKDAARIIEKNPSYAVARIIAAAHPDVDVVSTDEDKGTITVRDKKTGKVMTMNFADAQKGKFVFEQDGQKLAVEAHGDGDKGSLELKSSEGSMKFNAGAGAEKMPNWLPAYPGSTPEGSVSMQNATGTSGSFHFTTKDSVEQVMSYYEDALKKTGLKINTNTVQQNGKTSLGTLTGEEAGNKRKAYVTASPTTDGTNVGLTFTTQ
;
A
#
# COMPACT_ATOMS: atom_id res chain seq x y z
N MET A 1 8.02 40.43 22.86
CA MET A 1 8.11 39.26 23.75
C MET A 1 7.76 37.95 23.08
N ALA A 2 6.75 37.82 22.24
CA ALA A 2 6.38 36.57 21.56
C ALA A 2 7.45 36.02 20.61
N MET A 3 8.14 36.85 19.85
CA MET A 3 9.21 36.43 18.93
C MET A 3 10.43 35.84 19.64
N TYR A 4 10.77 36.33 20.82
CA TYR A 4 11.89 35.81 21.62
C TYR A 4 11.60 34.45 22.18
N TYR A 5 10.35 34.18 22.55
CA TYR A 5 9.88 32.90 23.07
C TYR A 5 9.84 31.81 21.97
N LEU A 6 9.40 32.18 20.77
CA LEU A 6 9.39 31.31 19.59
C LEU A 6 10.81 30.95 19.14
N ALA A 7 11.74 31.90 19.17
CA ALA A 7 13.13 31.68 18.80
C ALA A 7 13.87 30.75 19.79
N HIS A 8 13.57 30.84 21.10
CA HIS A 8 14.10 29.92 22.09
C HIS A 8 13.55 28.49 21.92
N LYS A 9 12.24 28.33 21.71
CA LYS A 9 11.66 27.02 21.45
C LYS A 9 12.17 26.38 20.15
N ALA A 10 12.44 27.18 19.13
CA ALA A 10 13.03 26.68 17.88
C ALA A 10 14.49 26.22 18.08
N LYS A 11 15.27 26.93 18.90
CA LYS A 11 16.66 26.52 19.24
C LYS A 11 16.69 25.24 20.10
N ASP A 12 15.78 25.11 21.06
CA ASP A 12 15.68 23.91 21.88
C ASP A 12 15.20 22.71 21.05
N ALA A 13 14.25 22.90 20.14
CA ALA A 13 13.85 21.87 19.18
C ALA A 13 14.98 21.45 18.25
N ALA A 14 15.75 22.41 17.70
CA ALA A 14 16.91 22.12 16.86
C ALA A 14 18.00 21.33 17.61
N ARG A 15 18.25 21.67 18.88
CA ARG A 15 19.24 20.98 19.73
C ARG A 15 18.80 19.55 20.11
N ILE A 16 17.51 19.31 20.25
CA ILE A 16 16.93 17.98 20.47
C ILE A 16 17.04 17.15 19.18
N ILE A 17 16.78 17.76 18.02
CA ILE A 17 16.91 17.12 16.70
C ILE A 17 18.36 16.71 16.43
N GLU A 18 19.32 17.57 16.81
CA GLU A 18 20.75 17.35 16.59
C GLU A 18 21.31 16.20 17.46
N LYS A 19 20.80 16.05 18.69
CA LYS A 19 21.21 15.00 19.63
C LYS A 19 20.50 13.65 19.43
N ASN A 20 19.25 13.67 19.04
CA ASN A 20 18.46 12.46 18.81
C ASN A 20 17.31 12.75 17.83
N PRO A 21 17.58 12.71 16.51
CA PRO A 21 16.60 13.06 15.49
C PRO A 21 15.33 12.20 15.55
N SER A 22 15.44 10.94 15.94
CA SER A 22 14.32 10.02 16.06
C SER A 22 13.35 10.41 17.17
N TYR A 23 13.85 10.85 18.31
CA TYR A 23 13.07 11.35 19.44
C TYR A 23 12.31 12.64 19.12
N ALA A 24 12.96 13.53 18.36
CA ALA A 24 12.33 14.78 17.94
C ALA A 24 11.17 14.54 16.98
N VAL A 25 11.35 13.66 16.00
CA VAL A 25 10.29 13.27 15.05
C VAL A 25 9.10 12.65 15.79
N ALA A 26 9.34 11.79 16.76
CA ALA A 26 8.28 11.19 17.55
C ALA A 26 7.47 12.19 18.37
N ARG A 27 8.14 13.16 18.99
CA ARG A 27 7.44 14.24 19.71
C ARG A 27 6.65 15.15 18.80
N ILE A 28 7.14 15.38 17.57
CA ILE A 28 6.41 16.13 16.55
C ILE A 28 5.16 15.37 16.13
N ILE A 29 5.27 14.06 15.86
CA ILE A 29 4.12 13.21 15.49
C ILE A 29 3.10 13.16 16.63
N ALA A 30 3.54 12.94 17.87
CA ALA A 30 2.65 12.92 19.02
C ALA A 30 2.00 14.30 19.30
N ALA A 31 2.72 15.39 19.07
CA ALA A 31 2.19 16.75 19.21
C ALA A 31 1.22 17.14 18.08
N ALA A 32 1.38 16.54 16.88
CA ALA A 32 0.49 16.76 15.74
C ALA A 32 -0.84 15.99 15.85
N HIS A 33 -0.91 14.99 16.74
CA HIS A 33 -2.11 14.20 16.98
C HIS A 33 -2.72 14.53 18.35
N PRO A 34 -3.79 15.35 18.41
CA PRO A 34 -4.39 15.80 19.69
C PRO A 34 -4.96 14.64 20.53
N ASP A 35 -5.24 13.51 19.89
CA ASP A 35 -5.78 12.30 20.51
C ASP A 35 -4.71 11.35 21.07
N VAL A 36 -3.42 11.72 21.03
CA VAL A 36 -2.29 10.89 21.47
C VAL A 36 -1.52 11.57 22.59
N ASP A 37 -1.28 10.83 23.68
CA ASP A 37 -0.37 11.22 24.77
C ASP A 37 0.95 10.45 24.68
N VAL A 38 2.07 11.13 24.90
CA VAL A 38 3.36 10.47 25.13
C VAL A 38 3.42 10.03 26.60
N VAL A 39 3.45 8.73 26.83
CA VAL A 39 3.49 8.12 28.18
C VAL A 39 4.91 8.05 28.70
N SER A 40 5.86 7.59 27.87
CA SER A 40 7.27 7.48 28.22
C SER A 40 8.16 7.47 27.00
N THR A 41 9.43 7.76 27.22
CA THR A 41 10.51 7.62 26.23
C THR A 41 11.67 6.94 26.91
N ASP A 42 12.26 5.96 26.24
CA ASP A 42 13.46 5.25 26.67
C ASP A 42 14.55 5.53 25.63
N GLU A 43 15.49 6.44 26.00
CA GLU A 43 16.56 6.88 25.10
C GLU A 43 17.58 5.77 24.86
N ASP A 44 17.82 4.90 25.84
CA ASP A 44 18.79 3.80 25.74
C ASP A 44 18.30 2.72 24.77
N LYS A 45 17.00 2.46 24.78
CA LYS A 45 16.36 1.50 23.86
C LYS A 45 15.86 2.15 22.57
N GLY A 46 15.91 3.48 22.48
CA GLY A 46 15.37 4.21 21.33
C GLY A 46 13.88 4.00 21.16
N THR A 47 13.09 3.94 22.24
CA THR A 47 11.65 3.71 22.18
C THR A 47 10.84 4.88 22.71
N ILE A 48 9.65 5.08 22.14
CA ILE A 48 8.60 5.95 22.67
C ILE A 48 7.34 5.14 22.89
N THR A 49 6.71 5.35 24.01
CA THR A 49 5.40 4.78 24.34
C THR A 49 4.36 5.89 24.29
N VAL A 50 3.31 5.69 23.51
CA VAL A 50 2.20 6.61 23.35
C VAL A 50 0.89 5.95 23.79
N ARG A 51 -0.08 6.76 24.20
CA ARG A 51 -1.42 6.32 24.55
C ARG A 51 -2.45 7.05 23.70
N ASP A 52 -3.35 6.31 23.09
CA ASP A 52 -4.56 6.85 22.49
C ASP A 52 -5.54 7.29 23.60
N LYS A 53 -5.91 8.56 23.61
CA LYS A 53 -6.79 9.15 24.63
C LYS A 53 -8.22 8.64 24.59
N LYS A 54 -8.69 8.25 23.39
CA LYS A 54 -10.07 7.79 23.19
C LYS A 54 -10.26 6.35 23.63
N THR A 55 -9.28 5.52 23.30
CA THR A 55 -9.36 4.07 23.55
C THR A 55 -8.60 3.64 24.80
N GLY A 56 -7.71 4.50 25.34
CA GLY A 56 -6.80 4.16 26.43
C GLY A 56 -5.67 3.21 26.04
N LYS A 57 -5.61 2.82 24.78
CA LYS A 57 -4.62 1.86 24.27
C LYS A 57 -3.23 2.45 24.26
N VAL A 58 -2.27 1.63 24.65
CA VAL A 58 -0.85 1.98 24.73
C VAL A 58 -0.08 1.28 23.62
N MET A 59 0.75 2.05 22.90
CA MET A 59 1.61 1.54 21.84
C MET A 59 3.05 1.96 22.09
N THR A 60 4.00 1.03 21.91
CA THR A 60 5.43 1.33 21.98
C THR A 60 6.04 1.22 20.59
N MET A 61 6.79 2.24 20.19
CA MET A 61 7.47 2.35 18.90
C MET A 61 8.99 2.39 19.12
N ASN A 62 9.75 1.66 18.30
CA ASN A 62 11.20 1.70 18.30
C ASN A 62 11.72 2.63 17.19
N PHE A 63 12.53 3.62 17.53
CA PHE A 63 13.01 4.62 16.60
C PHE A 63 14.31 4.25 15.87
N ALA A 64 15.11 3.36 16.38
CA ALA A 64 16.30 2.88 15.66
C ALA A 64 15.89 2.20 14.34
N ASP A 65 14.71 1.59 14.31
CA ASP A 65 14.11 1.00 13.11
C ASP A 65 13.41 2.06 12.23
N ALA A 66 12.90 3.15 12.83
CA ALA A 66 12.22 4.22 12.09
C ALA A 66 13.16 4.94 11.11
N GLN A 67 14.46 5.10 11.44
CA GLN A 67 15.45 5.66 10.52
C GLN A 67 15.68 4.78 9.29
N LYS A 68 15.35 3.50 9.38
CA LYS A 68 15.42 2.52 8.28
C LYS A 68 14.06 2.35 7.58
N GLY A 69 13.08 3.22 7.88
CA GLY A 69 11.72 3.12 7.38
C GLY A 69 10.93 1.97 7.99
N LYS A 70 11.37 1.43 9.13
CA LYS A 70 10.71 0.31 9.80
C LYS A 70 10.15 0.74 11.15
N PHE A 71 8.86 0.52 11.34
CA PHE A 71 8.14 0.81 12.55
C PHE A 71 7.53 -0.48 13.11
N VAL A 72 7.77 -0.78 14.37
CA VAL A 72 7.14 -1.92 15.04
C VAL A 72 6.26 -1.38 16.15
N PHE A 73 4.98 -1.69 16.07
CA PHE A 73 3.99 -1.36 17.09
C PHE A 73 3.64 -2.65 17.83
N GLU A 74 3.67 -2.61 19.15
CA GLU A 74 3.21 -3.72 19.97
C GLU A 74 2.01 -3.25 20.79
N GLN A 75 0.89 -3.97 20.66
CA GLN A 75 -0.36 -3.67 21.36
C GLN A 75 -1.02 -4.97 21.79
N ASP A 76 -1.33 -5.11 23.08
CA ASP A 76 -2.03 -6.29 23.65
C ASP A 76 -1.37 -7.63 23.28
N GLY A 77 -0.02 -7.66 23.19
CA GLY A 77 0.75 -8.82 22.77
C GLY A 77 0.75 -9.10 21.25
N GLN A 78 0.08 -8.27 20.46
CA GLN A 78 0.12 -8.32 19.00
C GLN A 78 1.16 -7.34 18.48
N LYS A 79 1.95 -7.80 17.51
CA LYS A 79 2.96 -6.97 16.82
C LYS A 79 2.45 -6.61 15.44
N LEU A 80 2.47 -5.32 15.14
CA LEU A 80 2.28 -4.78 13.80
C LEU A 80 3.60 -4.15 13.37
N ALA A 81 4.25 -4.72 12.36
CA ALA A 81 5.41 -4.13 11.73
C ALA A 81 4.99 -3.37 10.48
N VAL A 82 5.49 -2.14 10.36
CA VAL A 82 5.30 -1.27 9.19
C VAL A 82 6.68 -0.97 8.62
N GLU A 83 6.90 -1.34 7.36
CA GLU A 83 8.14 -1.06 6.64
C GLU A 83 7.84 -0.13 5.47
N ALA A 84 8.48 1.03 5.42
CA ALA A 84 8.34 1.98 4.33
C ALA A 84 9.69 2.15 3.62
N HIS A 85 9.68 2.02 2.30
CA HIS A 85 10.84 2.26 1.45
C HIS A 85 10.45 3.22 0.34
N GLY A 86 11.32 4.18 0.03
CA GLY A 86 11.10 5.14 -1.04
C GLY A 86 12.41 5.49 -1.72
N ASP A 87 12.36 5.61 -3.05
CA ASP A 87 13.45 6.10 -3.88
C ASP A 87 12.86 6.85 -5.09
N GLY A 88 12.91 8.17 -5.02
CA GLY A 88 12.28 9.05 -6.02
C GLY A 88 10.77 8.81 -6.14
N ASP A 89 10.32 8.50 -7.37
CA ASP A 89 8.90 8.25 -7.68
C ASP A 89 8.44 6.82 -7.34
N LYS A 90 9.29 6.03 -6.67
CA LYS A 90 9.00 4.66 -6.27
C LYS A 90 8.89 4.58 -4.76
N GLY A 91 7.85 3.93 -4.28
CA GLY A 91 7.67 3.71 -2.85
C GLY A 91 7.00 2.38 -2.56
N SER A 92 7.31 1.82 -1.42
CA SER A 92 6.58 0.67 -0.89
C SER A 92 6.28 0.86 0.58
N LEU A 93 5.11 0.37 0.99
CA LEU A 93 4.68 0.28 2.37
C LEU A 93 4.25 -1.16 2.62
N GLU A 94 4.86 -1.80 3.60
CA GLU A 94 4.49 -3.15 4.01
C GLU A 94 4.04 -3.15 5.48
N LEU A 95 2.85 -3.72 5.72
CA LEU A 95 2.30 -3.95 7.06
C LEU A 95 2.30 -5.45 7.32
N LYS A 96 2.87 -5.87 8.44
CA LYS A 96 2.91 -7.28 8.89
C LYS A 96 2.31 -7.42 10.26
N SER A 97 1.41 -8.38 10.41
CA SER A 97 0.82 -8.78 11.69
C SER A 97 0.83 -10.30 11.84
N SER A 98 0.38 -10.80 12.99
CA SER A 98 0.16 -12.25 13.18
C SER A 98 -0.94 -12.83 12.29
N GLU A 99 -1.82 -12.00 11.76
CA GLU A 99 -2.95 -12.41 10.90
C GLU A 99 -2.62 -12.38 9.41
N GLY A 100 -1.51 -11.75 9.03
CA GLY A 100 -1.06 -11.65 7.64
C GLY A 100 -0.25 -10.41 7.34
N SER A 101 -0.07 -10.16 6.05
CA SER A 101 0.65 -8.98 5.56
C SER A 101 -0.13 -8.26 4.47
N MET A 102 0.10 -6.95 4.39
CA MET A 102 -0.40 -6.09 3.32
C MET A 102 0.76 -5.26 2.79
N LYS A 103 0.88 -5.19 1.46
CA LYS A 103 1.93 -4.44 0.80
C LYS A 103 1.34 -3.52 -0.26
N PHE A 104 1.81 -2.29 -0.25
CA PHE A 104 1.49 -1.26 -1.24
C PHE A 104 2.77 -0.91 -1.97
N ASN A 105 2.72 -0.82 -3.28
CA ASN A 105 3.82 -0.34 -4.09
C ASN A 105 3.32 0.74 -5.05
N ALA A 106 4.11 1.79 -5.20
CA ALA A 106 3.89 2.87 -6.16
C ALA A 106 5.11 2.98 -7.08
N GLY A 107 4.86 3.31 -8.36
CA GLY A 107 5.89 3.44 -9.38
C GLY A 107 6.33 2.11 -10.00
N ALA A 108 7.25 2.20 -10.96
CA ALA A 108 7.81 1.04 -11.65
C ALA A 108 8.61 0.18 -10.67
N GLY A 109 8.15 -1.02 -10.39
CA GLY A 109 8.70 -1.93 -9.38
C GLY A 109 7.60 -2.60 -8.56
N ALA A 110 6.35 -2.51 -9.02
CA ALA A 110 5.23 -3.24 -8.45
C ALA A 110 5.59 -4.71 -8.25
N GLU A 111 5.05 -5.29 -7.20
CA GLU A 111 5.22 -6.70 -6.87
C GLU A 111 4.94 -7.60 -8.08
N LYS A 112 5.66 -8.72 -8.18
CA LYS A 112 5.44 -9.66 -9.28
C LYS A 112 4.02 -10.21 -9.22
N MET A 113 3.34 -10.16 -10.36
CA MET A 113 2.06 -10.83 -10.52
C MET A 113 2.20 -12.32 -10.21
N PRO A 114 1.17 -12.99 -9.66
CA PRO A 114 1.15 -14.43 -9.57
C PRO A 114 1.40 -15.08 -10.93
N ASN A 115 2.13 -16.19 -10.96
CA ASN A 115 2.54 -16.84 -12.23
C ASN A 115 1.36 -17.24 -13.13
N TRP A 116 0.17 -17.43 -12.55
CA TRP A 116 -1.03 -17.75 -13.31
C TRP A 116 -1.76 -16.52 -13.87
N LEU A 117 -1.43 -15.31 -13.39
CA LEU A 117 -2.04 -14.07 -13.82
C LEU A 117 -1.19 -13.45 -14.94
N PRO A 118 -1.71 -13.35 -16.16
CA PRO A 118 -0.91 -12.87 -17.29
C PRO A 118 -0.64 -11.36 -17.18
N ALA A 119 0.62 -10.98 -17.34
CA ALA A 119 0.99 -9.58 -17.53
C ALA A 119 0.59 -9.11 -18.93
N TYR A 120 0.10 -7.86 -19.04
CA TYR A 120 -0.19 -7.29 -20.35
C TYR A 120 1.10 -6.96 -21.10
N PRO A 121 1.24 -7.35 -22.39
CA PRO A 121 2.47 -7.13 -23.15
C PRO A 121 2.86 -5.64 -23.20
N GLY A 122 4.14 -5.34 -22.93
CA GLY A 122 4.68 -3.98 -22.99
C GLY A 122 4.21 -3.04 -21.89
N SER A 123 3.37 -3.49 -20.96
CA SER A 123 2.96 -2.68 -19.80
C SER A 123 3.85 -2.93 -18.58
N THR A 124 4.02 -1.88 -17.78
CA THR A 124 4.64 -1.97 -16.46
C THR A 124 3.62 -1.49 -15.44
N PRO A 125 3.33 -2.25 -14.39
CA PRO A 125 2.45 -1.77 -13.33
C PRO A 125 2.95 -0.46 -12.72
N GLU A 126 2.07 0.52 -12.61
CA GLU A 126 2.32 1.84 -11.99
C GLU A 126 2.08 1.81 -10.49
N GLY A 127 1.32 0.79 -10.03
CA GLY A 127 1.05 0.55 -8.62
C GLY A 127 0.50 -0.85 -8.40
N SER A 128 0.69 -1.34 -7.18
CA SER A 128 0.10 -2.60 -6.73
C SER A 128 -0.24 -2.58 -5.26
N VAL A 129 -1.26 -3.37 -4.91
CA VAL A 129 -1.61 -3.72 -3.53
C VAL A 129 -1.67 -5.23 -3.46
N SER A 130 -1.05 -5.82 -2.45
CA SER A 130 -1.20 -7.25 -2.16
C SER A 130 -1.51 -7.48 -0.69
N MET A 131 -2.30 -8.49 -0.42
CA MET A 131 -2.67 -8.95 0.92
C MET A 131 -2.48 -10.46 0.97
N GLN A 132 -1.82 -10.92 2.03
CA GLN A 132 -1.63 -12.33 2.30
C GLN A 132 -2.09 -12.65 3.72
N ASN A 133 -2.89 -13.68 3.88
CA ASN A 133 -3.34 -14.19 5.17
C ASN A 133 -3.39 -15.73 5.15
N ALA A 134 -3.88 -16.33 6.23
CA ALA A 134 -3.99 -17.79 6.35
C ALA A 134 -4.93 -18.44 5.32
N THR A 135 -5.86 -17.68 4.73
CA THR A 135 -6.85 -18.19 3.77
C THR A 135 -6.44 -17.99 2.32
N GLY A 136 -5.40 -17.22 2.06
CA GLY A 136 -4.91 -17.02 0.69
C GLY A 136 -4.24 -15.68 0.45
N THR A 137 -4.08 -15.36 -0.82
CA THR A 137 -3.48 -14.11 -1.31
C THR A 137 -4.46 -13.39 -2.22
N SER A 138 -4.56 -12.09 -2.06
CA SER A 138 -5.30 -11.21 -2.97
C SER A 138 -4.47 -9.98 -3.32
N GLY A 139 -4.77 -9.35 -4.43
CA GLY A 139 -4.09 -8.12 -4.79
C GLY A 139 -4.68 -7.45 -6.01
N SER A 140 -4.14 -6.28 -6.30
CA SER A 140 -4.49 -5.49 -7.47
C SER A 140 -3.26 -4.87 -8.09
N PHE A 141 -3.32 -4.71 -9.41
CA PHE A 141 -2.35 -4.02 -10.23
C PHE A 141 -3.06 -2.96 -11.06
N HIS A 142 -2.36 -1.90 -11.33
CA HIS A 142 -2.85 -0.82 -12.17
C HIS A 142 -1.77 -0.43 -13.17
N PHE A 143 -2.15 -0.22 -14.43
CA PHE A 143 -1.26 0.25 -15.48
C PHE A 143 -2.04 0.96 -16.59
N THR A 144 -1.31 1.67 -17.44
CA THR A 144 -1.85 2.29 -18.66
C THR A 144 -1.24 1.65 -19.90
N THR A 145 -1.98 1.63 -21.00
CA THR A 145 -1.52 1.18 -22.33
C THR A 145 -2.08 2.07 -23.43
N LYS A 146 -1.42 2.11 -24.58
CA LYS A 146 -1.92 2.81 -25.78
C LYS A 146 -2.99 2.02 -26.54
N ASP A 147 -3.15 0.74 -26.23
CA ASP A 147 -4.13 -0.12 -26.87
C ASP A 147 -5.55 0.27 -26.48
N SER A 148 -6.52 -0.08 -27.34
CA SER A 148 -7.93 0.16 -27.06
C SER A 148 -8.48 -0.76 -25.97
N VAL A 149 -9.63 -0.38 -25.39
CA VAL A 149 -10.34 -1.21 -24.42
C VAL A 149 -10.62 -2.60 -24.98
N GLU A 150 -11.03 -2.70 -26.27
CA GLU A 150 -11.33 -3.96 -26.94
C GLU A 150 -10.10 -4.86 -27.03
N GLN A 151 -8.94 -4.30 -27.38
CA GLN A 151 -7.68 -5.06 -27.48
C GLN A 151 -7.25 -5.59 -26.09
N VAL A 152 -7.35 -4.75 -25.05
CA VAL A 152 -7.07 -5.17 -23.67
C VAL A 152 -8.01 -6.30 -23.24
N MET A 153 -9.31 -6.15 -23.45
CA MET A 153 -10.30 -7.17 -23.08
C MET A 153 -10.09 -8.48 -23.83
N SER A 154 -9.85 -8.43 -25.15
CA SER A 154 -9.56 -9.62 -25.96
C SER A 154 -8.31 -10.35 -25.47
N TYR A 155 -7.24 -9.61 -25.18
CA TYR A 155 -6.01 -10.20 -24.65
C TYR A 155 -6.27 -10.97 -23.33
N TYR A 156 -6.91 -10.32 -22.35
CA TYR A 156 -7.15 -10.95 -21.06
C TYR A 156 -8.13 -12.11 -21.14
N GLU A 157 -9.14 -12.03 -22.00
CA GLU A 157 -10.07 -13.14 -22.24
C GLU A 157 -9.31 -14.39 -22.72
N ASP A 158 -8.46 -14.25 -23.73
CA ASP A 158 -7.67 -15.36 -24.26
C ASP A 158 -6.61 -15.87 -23.29
N ALA A 159 -5.90 -14.94 -22.64
CA ALA A 159 -4.80 -15.29 -21.75
C ALA A 159 -5.31 -15.99 -20.48
N LEU A 160 -6.41 -15.50 -19.87
CA LEU A 160 -6.99 -16.12 -18.68
C LEU A 160 -7.70 -17.44 -18.97
N LYS A 161 -8.34 -17.61 -20.16
CA LYS A 161 -8.86 -18.91 -20.59
C LYS A 161 -7.76 -19.98 -20.64
N LYS A 162 -6.58 -19.63 -21.15
CA LYS A 162 -5.42 -20.54 -21.22
C LYS A 162 -4.93 -20.97 -19.83
N THR A 163 -5.20 -20.20 -18.78
CA THR A 163 -4.88 -20.57 -17.38
C THR A 163 -5.96 -21.44 -16.73
N GLY A 164 -7.02 -21.78 -17.46
CA GLY A 164 -8.10 -22.66 -16.98
C GLY A 164 -9.26 -21.94 -16.27
N LEU A 165 -9.30 -20.61 -16.33
CA LEU A 165 -10.43 -19.86 -15.76
C LEU A 165 -11.61 -19.84 -16.73
N LYS A 166 -12.81 -19.91 -16.16
CA LYS A 166 -14.07 -19.61 -16.88
C LYS A 166 -14.26 -18.09 -16.93
N ILE A 167 -14.43 -17.55 -18.12
CA ILE A 167 -14.45 -16.11 -18.35
C ILE A 167 -15.88 -15.63 -18.64
N ASN A 168 -16.19 -14.50 -18.04
CA ASN A 168 -17.38 -13.70 -18.37
C ASN A 168 -16.92 -12.27 -18.67
N THR A 169 -17.19 -11.79 -19.87
CA THR A 169 -16.81 -10.44 -20.34
C THR A 169 -18.04 -9.60 -20.57
N ASN A 170 -18.01 -8.35 -20.13
CA ASN A 170 -19.05 -7.35 -20.36
C ASN A 170 -18.43 -6.05 -20.84
N THR A 171 -19.07 -5.38 -21.79
CA THR A 171 -18.66 -4.09 -22.31
C THR A 171 -19.81 -3.11 -22.31
N VAL A 172 -19.53 -1.88 -21.90
CA VAL A 172 -20.49 -0.77 -21.96
C VAL A 172 -20.07 0.16 -23.08
N GLN A 173 -21.03 0.48 -23.96
CA GLN A 173 -20.79 1.41 -25.07
C GLN A 173 -21.52 2.73 -24.82
N GLN A 174 -20.86 3.82 -25.16
CA GLN A 174 -21.41 5.17 -25.13
C GLN A 174 -21.04 5.88 -26.44
N ASN A 175 -22.04 6.39 -27.16
CA ASN A 175 -21.85 7.05 -28.46
C ASN A 175 -21.08 6.18 -29.49
N GLY A 176 -21.37 4.87 -29.52
CA GLY A 176 -20.74 3.93 -30.45
C GLY A 176 -19.26 3.57 -30.11
N LYS A 177 -18.75 4.00 -28.96
CA LYS A 177 -17.41 3.65 -28.45
C LYS A 177 -17.51 2.92 -27.15
N THR A 178 -16.61 1.96 -26.91
CA THR A 178 -16.53 1.26 -25.63
C THR A 178 -16.03 2.22 -24.55
N SER A 179 -16.86 2.46 -23.54
CA SER A 179 -16.57 3.34 -22.42
C SER A 179 -16.08 2.58 -21.19
N LEU A 180 -16.34 1.27 -21.11
CA LEU A 180 -15.88 0.39 -20.04
C LEU A 180 -15.86 -1.05 -20.52
N GLY A 181 -14.78 -1.76 -20.26
CA GLY A 181 -14.68 -3.21 -20.34
C GLY A 181 -14.54 -3.81 -18.97
N THR A 182 -15.24 -4.88 -18.67
CA THR A 182 -15.07 -5.67 -17.45
C THR A 182 -14.99 -7.15 -17.79
N LEU A 183 -14.11 -7.87 -17.11
CA LEU A 183 -13.94 -9.29 -17.27
C LEU A 183 -13.78 -9.94 -15.90
N THR A 184 -14.52 -11.02 -15.67
CA THR A 184 -14.38 -11.87 -14.49
C THR A 184 -13.91 -13.25 -14.95
N GLY A 185 -12.83 -13.74 -14.34
CA GLY A 185 -12.32 -15.09 -14.54
C GLY A 185 -12.36 -15.87 -13.23
N GLU A 186 -12.93 -17.08 -13.25
CA GLU A 186 -13.06 -17.92 -12.06
C GLU A 186 -12.64 -19.36 -12.36
N GLU A 187 -11.86 -19.95 -11.46
CA GLU A 187 -11.55 -21.37 -11.49
C GLU A 187 -12.63 -22.19 -10.80
N ALA A 188 -12.86 -23.42 -11.25
CA ALA A 188 -13.75 -24.33 -10.55
C ALA A 188 -13.32 -24.54 -9.10
N GLY A 189 -14.25 -24.41 -8.16
CA GLY A 189 -13.96 -24.46 -6.72
C GLY A 189 -13.45 -23.15 -6.12
N ASN A 190 -13.53 -22.05 -6.88
CA ASN A 190 -13.19 -20.68 -6.44
C ASN A 190 -11.74 -20.48 -5.93
N LYS A 191 -10.83 -21.37 -6.31
CA LYS A 191 -9.42 -21.30 -5.86
C LYS A 191 -8.69 -20.07 -6.40
N ARG A 192 -8.97 -19.69 -7.66
CA ARG A 192 -8.39 -18.51 -8.31
C ARG A 192 -9.51 -17.67 -8.94
N LYS A 193 -9.44 -16.38 -8.73
CA LYS A 193 -10.31 -15.41 -9.38
C LYS A 193 -9.50 -14.25 -9.92
N ALA A 194 -9.88 -13.75 -11.08
CA ALA A 194 -9.34 -12.54 -11.67
C ALA A 194 -10.49 -11.59 -12.04
N TYR A 195 -10.29 -10.31 -11.87
CA TYR A 195 -11.19 -9.27 -12.31
C TYR A 195 -10.38 -8.21 -13.06
N VAL A 196 -10.75 -7.94 -14.30
CA VAL A 196 -10.10 -6.94 -15.16
C VAL A 196 -11.10 -5.84 -15.44
N THR A 197 -10.67 -4.61 -15.31
CA THR A 197 -11.37 -3.41 -15.76
C THR A 197 -10.54 -2.66 -16.76
N ALA A 198 -11.13 -2.14 -17.82
CA ALA A 198 -10.47 -1.32 -18.82
C ALA A 198 -11.36 -0.14 -19.17
N SER A 199 -10.84 1.05 -19.08
CA SER A 199 -11.56 2.29 -19.43
C SER A 199 -10.69 3.20 -20.30
N PRO A 200 -11.26 3.90 -21.30
CA PRO A 200 -10.50 4.78 -22.16
C PRO A 200 -9.99 6.00 -21.39
N THR A 201 -8.82 6.46 -21.76
CA THR A 201 -8.24 7.74 -21.35
C THR A 201 -8.01 8.61 -22.57
N THR A 202 -7.45 9.81 -22.40
CA THR A 202 -7.08 10.69 -23.53
C THR A 202 -6.06 10.03 -24.45
N ASP A 203 -5.13 9.25 -23.90
CA ASP A 203 -3.96 8.73 -24.60
C ASP A 203 -3.90 7.20 -24.67
N GLY A 204 -5.02 6.51 -24.39
CA GLY A 204 -5.08 5.05 -24.42
C GLY A 204 -6.11 4.47 -23.48
N THR A 205 -5.73 3.45 -22.71
CA THR A 205 -6.61 2.72 -21.80
C THR A 205 -5.97 2.58 -20.42
N ASN A 206 -6.75 2.89 -19.40
CA ASN A 206 -6.44 2.60 -18.01
C ASN A 206 -6.96 1.21 -17.68
N VAL A 207 -6.11 0.38 -17.07
CA VAL A 207 -6.40 -1.02 -16.74
C VAL A 207 -6.20 -1.28 -15.26
N GLY A 208 -7.24 -1.82 -14.63
CA GLY A 208 -7.20 -2.38 -13.29
C GLY A 208 -7.30 -3.91 -13.35
N LEU A 209 -6.43 -4.59 -12.63
CA LEU A 209 -6.39 -6.05 -12.55
C LEU A 209 -6.39 -6.48 -11.09
N THR A 210 -7.42 -7.18 -10.65
CA THR A 210 -7.55 -7.70 -9.28
C THR A 210 -7.54 -9.21 -9.29
N PHE A 211 -6.95 -9.83 -8.29
CA PHE A 211 -6.90 -11.29 -8.17
C PHE A 211 -7.12 -11.77 -6.74
N THR A 212 -7.54 -13.02 -6.63
CA THR A 212 -7.60 -13.76 -5.36
C THR A 212 -7.17 -15.19 -5.62
N THR A 213 -6.37 -15.74 -4.68
CA THR A 213 -5.98 -17.16 -4.64
C THR A 213 -6.23 -17.68 -3.23
N GLN A 214 -6.92 -18.79 -3.11
CA GLN A 214 -7.19 -19.49 -1.85
C GLN A 214 -6.33 -20.74 -1.74
#